data_cc11b72bb2eaffee68561cb19d795537
#
_entry.id   cc11b72bb2eaffee68561cb19d795537
#
_cell.length_a   1.000
_cell.length_b   1.000
_cell.length_c   1.000
_cell.angle_alpha   90.00
_cell.angle_beta   90.00
_cell.angle_gamma   90.00
#
_symmetry.space_group_name_H-M   'P 1'
#
loop_
_entity.id
_entity.type
_entity.pdbx_description
1 polymer ?
#
loop_
_entity_poly.entity_id
_entity_poly.type
_entity_poly.pdbx_seq_one_letter_code
_entity_poly.pdbx_strand_id
1 'polypeptide(L)'
;MRDVIIHCDGSADVLGGLSSDMARDMDVLCDSAVGFVMECVTELPVKTPVYAALAGLVNSKASEFGAALVDAARQALEETLNGEDVTQRTRARVLTRFLVLLSTVGVVQRRDVMAYLGSLVQASTALARSGVAGWQPRADWLAYVALSALPWGGEFLSKSECANEFEELFDAADAYAKKRSTNPDAGAHIMNSTDGSDTDWFLDMCARLGAARTDGSWHIASIPAIDDQFMEELSSTANAHALGSVTIPETDITNQAESAARYPGRSMLRCV
;
A
#
# COMPACT_ATOMS: atom_id res chain seq x y z
N MET A 1 6.55 -21.40 13.78
CA MET A 1 6.47 -20.60 12.51
C MET A 1 6.28 -19.12 12.80
N ARG A 2 5.21 -18.68 13.44
CA ARG A 2 4.93 -17.23 13.70
C ARG A 2 6.14 -16.50 14.31
N ASP A 3 6.71 -16.98 15.39
CA ASP A 3 7.84 -16.32 16.07
C ASP A 3 9.09 -16.22 15.18
N VAL A 4 9.30 -17.21 14.30
CA VAL A 4 10.43 -17.20 13.36
C VAL A 4 10.24 -16.13 12.28
N ILE A 5 9.02 -16.00 11.74
CA ILE A 5 8.69 -14.96 10.76
C ILE A 5 8.83 -13.56 11.38
N ILE A 6 8.34 -13.35 12.60
CA ILE A 6 8.43 -12.07 13.31
C ILE A 6 9.89 -11.63 13.54
N HIS A 7 10.76 -12.59 13.90
CA HIS A 7 12.17 -12.31 14.23
C HIS A 7 13.11 -12.40 13.02
N CYS A 8 12.60 -12.73 11.83
CA CYS A 8 13.41 -12.78 10.61
C CYS A 8 14.09 -11.43 10.38
N ASP A 9 15.41 -11.44 10.21
CA ASP A 9 16.25 -10.26 9.98
C ASP A 9 16.35 -9.86 8.49
N GLY A 10 15.83 -10.71 7.59
CA GLY A 10 15.86 -10.50 6.16
C GLY A 10 17.14 -10.98 5.48
N SER A 11 18.06 -11.64 6.19
CA SER A 11 19.25 -12.24 5.56
C SER A 11 18.86 -13.35 4.60
N ALA A 12 19.58 -13.48 3.48
CA ALA A 12 19.29 -14.46 2.43
C ALA A 12 19.26 -15.89 2.94
N ASP A 13 20.21 -16.26 3.83
CA ASP A 13 20.29 -17.60 4.41
C ASP A 13 19.07 -17.93 5.28
N VAL A 14 18.64 -16.98 6.12
CA VAL A 14 17.46 -17.17 7.00
C VAL A 14 16.19 -17.23 6.15
N LEU A 15 16.03 -16.35 5.17
CA LEU A 15 14.89 -16.36 4.27
C LEU A 15 14.84 -17.63 3.43
N GLY A 16 15.98 -18.09 2.90
CA GLY A 16 16.09 -19.32 2.12
C GLY A 16 15.72 -20.56 2.92
N GLY A 17 16.22 -20.69 4.15
CA GLY A 17 15.89 -21.76 5.08
C GLY A 17 14.41 -21.77 5.44
N LEU A 18 13.89 -20.61 5.91
CA LEU A 18 12.50 -20.46 6.31
C LEU A 18 11.52 -20.75 5.17
N SER A 19 11.80 -20.23 3.97
CA SER A 19 10.96 -20.51 2.80
C SER A 19 10.91 -21.97 2.40
N SER A 20 12.03 -22.71 2.58
CA SER A 20 12.08 -24.13 2.30
C SER A 20 11.29 -24.94 3.31
N ASP A 21 11.36 -24.57 4.58
CA ASP A 21 10.58 -25.22 5.66
C ASP A 21 9.08 -24.92 5.48
N MET A 22 8.71 -23.70 5.15
CA MET A 22 7.32 -23.33 4.87
C MET A 22 6.77 -24.12 3.67
N ALA A 23 7.52 -24.18 2.56
CA ALA A 23 7.06 -24.83 1.34
C ALA A 23 6.88 -26.34 1.51
N ARG A 24 7.64 -26.98 2.40
CA ARG A 24 7.55 -28.45 2.66
C ARG A 24 6.19 -28.89 3.18
N ASP A 25 5.58 -28.06 4.03
CA ASP A 25 4.34 -28.39 4.72
C ASP A 25 3.15 -27.56 4.18
N MET A 26 3.30 -26.97 2.99
CA MET A 26 2.33 -26.01 2.44
C MET A 26 0.95 -26.61 2.20
N ASP A 27 0.88 -27.87 1.80
CA ASP A 27 -0.40 -28.60 1.59
C ASP A 27 -1.32 -28.57 2.82
N VAL A 28 -0.72 -28.46 4.03
CA VAL A 28 -1.47 -28.47 5.30
C VAL A 28 -1.54 -27.10 5.93
N LEU A 29 -0.54 -26.25 5.70
CA LEU A 29 -0.33 -25.00 6.45
C LEU A 29 -0.62 -23.73 5.64
N CYS A 30 -1.07 -23.83 4.39
CA CYS A 30 -1.22 -22.69 3.49
C CYS A 30 -2.02 -21.55 4.13
N ASP A 31 -3.24 -21.80 4.60
CA ASP A 31 -4.11 -20.77 5.18
C ASP A 31 -3.47 -20.14 6.44
N SER A 32 -2.84 -20.95 7.27
CA SER A 32 -2.15 -20.47 8.47
C SER A 32 -0.94 -19.63 8.12
N ALA A 33 -0.15 -20.02 7.11
CA ALA A 33 1.02 -19.30 6.66
C ALA A 33 0.63 -17.95 6.04
N VAL A 34 -0.42 -17.92 5.21
CA VAL A 34 -1.00 -16.68 4.66
C VAL A 34 -1.47 -15.77 5.79
N GLY A 35 -2.25 -16.30 6.75
CA GLY A 35 -2.73 -15.53 7.89
C GLY A 35 -1.59 -14.91 8.70
N PHE A 36 -0.52 -15.65 8.96
CA PHE A 36 0.65 -15.13 9.69
C PHE A 36 1.41 -14.06 8.92
N VAL A 37 1.61 -14.21 7.62
CA VAL A 37 2.26 -13.17 6.81
C VAL A 37 1.41 -11.90 6.80
N MET A 38 0.10 -12.00 6.62
CA MET A 38 -0.81 -10.86 6.65
C MET A 38 -0.84 -10.16 8.01
N GLU A 39 -0.80 -10.92 9.11
CA GLU A 39 -0.67 -10.37 10.46
C GLU A 39 0.66 -9.64 10.63
N CYS A 40 1.79 -10.26 10.26
CA CYS A 40 3.11 -9.64 10.36
C CYS A 40 3.21 -8.35 9.54
N VAL A 41 2.65 -8.29 8.33
CA VAL A 41 2.62 -7.09 7.50
C VAL A 41 1.88 -5.95 8.18
N THR A 42 0.76 -6.23 8.84
CA THR A 42 -0.05 -5.21 9.50
C THR A 42 0.52 -4.75 10.84
N GLU A 43 1.09 -5.66 11.62
CA GLU A 43 1.64 -5.37 12.95
C GLU A 43 3.07 -4.78 12.89
N LEU A 44 3.85 -5.16 11.88
CA LEU A 44 5.25 -4.75 11.71
C LEU A 44 5.50 -4.13 10.32
N PRO A 45 4.84 -3.02 9.99
CA PRO A 45 4.83 -2.46 8.64
C PRO A 45 6.21 -2.05 8.11
N VAL A 46 7.19 -1.79 8.99
CA VAL A 46 8.58 -1.47 8.57
C VAL A 46 9.28 -2.69 7.98
N LYS A 47 8.93 -3.92 8.42
CA LYS A 47 9.48 -5.16 7.90
C LYS A 47 8.78 -5.70 6.65
N THR A 48 7.82 -4.98 6.10
CA THR A 48 7.07 -5.41 4.90
C THR A 48 7.95 -5.88 3.75
N PRO A 49 9.13 -5.27 3.43
CA PRO A 49 10.02 -5.79 2.40
C PRO A 49 10.52 -7.20 2.68
N VAL A 50 10.86 -7.51 3.93
CA VAL A 50 11.32 -8.84 4.35
C VAL A 50 10.22 -9.88 4.14
N TYR A 51 8.98 -9.53 4.49
CA TYR A 51 7.84 -10.42 4.31
C TYR A 51 7.47 -10.61 2.84
N ALA A 52 7.65 -9.59 2.00
CA ALA A 52 7.47 -9.70 0.56
C ALA A 52 8.53 -10.63 -0.05
N ALA A 53 9.80 -10.50 0.34
CA ALA A 53 10.88 -11.39 -0.11
C ALA A 53 10.63 -12.85 0.31
N LEU A 54 10.23 -13.08 1.57
CA LEU A 54 9.83 -14.40 2.03
C LEU A 54 8.67 -14.96 1.19
N ALA A 55 7.65 -14.13 0.92
CA ALA A 55 6.52 -14.54 0.10
C ALA A 55 6.94 -14.90 -1.33
N GLY A 56 7.86 -14.16 -1.94
CA GLY A 56 8.44 -14.48 -3.25
C GLY A 56 9.14 -15.83 -3.27
N LEU A 57 9.98 -16.10 -2.25
CA LEU A 57 10.69 -17.37 -2.13
C LEU A 57 9.74 -18.56 -1.91
N VAL A 58 8.71 -18.39 -1.09
CA VAL A 58 7.71 -19.45 -0.89
C VAL A 58 6.92 -19.68 -2.17
N ASN A 59 6.49 -18.59 -2.83
CA ASN A 59 5.74 -18.66 -4.10
C ASN A 59 6.53 -19.39 -5.22
N SER A 60 7.85 -19.21 -5.27
CA SER A 60 8.69 -19.90 -6.25
C SER A 60 8.72 -21.43 -6.06
N LYS A 61 8.40 -21.91 -4.85
CA LYS A 61 8.41 -23.33 -4.45
C LYS A 61 6.99 -23.92 -4.34
N ALA A 62 6.02 -23.10 -3.94
CA ALA A 62 4.64 -23.46 -3.66
C ALA A 62 3.71 -22.32 -4.17
N SER A 63 3.34 -22.39 -5.45
CA SER A 63 2.60 -21.35 -6.14
C SER A 63 1.21 -21.09 -5.56
N GLU A 64 0.58 -22.11 -4.98
CA GLU A 64 -0.71 -22.02 -4.29
C GLU A 64 -0.69 -21.04 -3.10
N PHE A 65 0.44 -20.95 -2.39
CA PHE A 65 0.62 -19.97 -1.33
C PHE A 65 0.56 -18.52 -1.89
N GLY A 66 1.25 -18.27 -3.01
CA GLY A 66 1.26 -16.96 -3.64
C GLY A 66 -0.15 -16.54 -4.09
N ALA A 67 -0.90 -17.46 -4.70
CA ALA A 67 -2.28 -17.22 -5.12
C ALA A 67 -3.19 -16.89 -3.91
N ALA A 68 -3.11 -17.68 -2.84
CA ALA A 68 -3.88 -17.46 -1.62
C ALA A 68 -3.50 -16.16 -0.92
N LEU A 69 -2.21 -15.80 -0.89
CA LEU A 69 -1.73 -14.55 -0.29
C LEU A 69 -2.25 -13.32 -1.06
N VAL A 70 -2.22 -13.35 -2.40
CA VAL A 70 -2.74 -12.25 -3.23
C VAL A 70 -4.24 -12.08 -3.02
N ASP A 71 -5.01 -13.17 -2.97
CA ASP A 71 -6.45 -13.11 -2.71
C ASP A 71 -6.76 -12.57 -1.31
N ALA A 72 -6.05 -13.03 -0.27
CA ALA A 72 -6.19 -12.53 1.08
C ALA A 72 -5.84 -11.04 1.19
N ALA A 73 -4.78 -10.58 0.51
CA ALA A 73 -4.42 -9.17 0.48
C ALA A 73 -5.47 -8.31 -0.23
N ARG A 74 -6.05 -8.81 -1.35
CA ARG A 74 -7.14 -8.15 -2.07
C ARG A 74 -8.38 -7.99 -1.19
N GLN A 75 -8.83 -9.08 -0.54
CA GLN A 75 -9.99 -9.06 0.36
C GLN A 75 -9.79 -8.10 1.53
N ALA A 76 -8.63 -8.16 2.19
CA ALA A 76 -8.30 -7.25 3.28
C ALA A 76 -8.25 -5.78 2.83
N LEU A 77 -7.80 -5.50 1.60
CA LEU A 77 -7.85 -4.16 1.02
C LEU A 77 -9.29 -3.67 0.82
N GLU A 78 -10.15 -4.48 0.21
CA GLU A 78 -11.55 -4.13 0.01
C GLU A 78 -12.27 -3.82 1.33
N GLU A 79 -12.02 -4.63 2.37
CA GLU A 79 -12.53 -4.36 3.71
C GLU A 79 -12.05 -3.02 4.27
N THR A 80 -10.74 -2.73 4.13
CA THR A 80 -10.16 -1.49 4.67
C THR A 80 -10.55 -0.25 3.88
N LEU A 81 -10.75 -0.37 2.56
CA LEU A 81 -11.23 0.73 1.72
C LEU A 81 -12.69 1.10 2.01
N ASN A 82 -13.49 0.15 2.50
CA ASN A 82 -14.85 0.37 2.99
C ASN A 82 -14.90 0.95 4.41
N GLY A 83 -13.83 0.78 5.20
CA GLY A 83 -13.76 1.22 6.58
C GLY A 83 -13.64 2.74 6.73
N GLU A 84 -14.30 3.31 7.73
CA GLU A 84 -14.29 4.75 8.00
C GLU A 84 -13.29 5.15 9.09
N ASP A 85 -12.86 4.20 9.92
CA ASP A 85 -11.98 4.50 11.04
C ASP A 85 -10.51 4.66 10.62
N VAL A 86 -9.73 5.27 11.50
CA VAL A 86 -8.32 5.59 11.29
C VAL A 86 -7.45 4.35 11.17
N THR A 87 -7.78 3.30 11.92
CA THR A 87 -7.04 2.03 11.91
C THR A 87 -7.14 1.40 10.52
N GLN A 88 -8.33 1.39 9.94
CA GLN A 88 -8.57 0.89 8.59
C GLN A 88 -7.82 1.72 7.55
N ARG A 89 -7.79 3.05 7.70
CA ARG A 89 -7.03 3.93 6.80
C ARG A 89 -5.53 3.62 6.80
N THR A 90 -4.95 3.40 7.97
CA THR A 90 -3.54 3.01 8.09
C THR A 90 -3.30 1.63 7.49
N ARG A 91 -4.19 0.68 7.75
CA ARG A 91 -4.10 -0.67 7.21
C ARG A 91 -4.17 -0.70 5.68
N ALA A 92 -5.06 0.08 5.07
CA ALA A 92 -5.13 0.20 3.61
C ALA A 92 -3.79 0.66 2.99
N ARG A 93 -3.11 1.65 3.61
CA ARG A 93 -1.79 2.11 3.16
C ARG A 93 -0.74 1.01 3.26
N VAL A 94 -0.71 0.28 4.38
CA VAL A 94 0.25 -0.81 4.60
C VAL A 94 0.03 -1.93 3.59
N LEU A 95 -1.22 -2.34 3.35
CA LEU A 95 -1.57 -3.38 2.39
C LEU A 95 -1.26 -2.95 0.95
N THR A 96 -1.49 -1.69 0.59
CA THR A 96 -1.12 -1.17 -0.74
C THR A 96 0.40 -1.20 -0.95
N ARG A 97 1.20 -0.82 0.06
CA ARG A 97 2.67 -0.97 0.04
C ARG A 97 3.09 -2.43 -0.14
N PHE A 98 2.43 -3.33 0.58
CA PHE A 98 2.70 -4.75 0.46
C PHE A 98 2.43 -5.28 -0.95
N LEU A 99 1.32 -4.88 -1.59
CA LEU A 99 1.05 -5.25 -2.99
C LEU A 99 2.12 -4.72 -3.95
N VAL A 100 2.58 -3.47 -3.77
CA VAL A 100 3.68 -2.93 -4.56
C VAL A 100 4.94 -3.79 -4.38
N LEU A 101 5.30 -4.15 -3.15
CA LEU A 101 6.44 -5.02 -2.88
C LEU A 101 6.26 -6.44 -3.41
N LEU A 102 5.05 -7.03 -3.31
CA LEU A 102 4.76 -8.33 -3.92
C LEU A 102 4.93 -8.31 -5.45
N SER A 103 4.70 -7.16 -6.09
CA SER A 103 4.95 -7.01 -7.52
C SER A 103 6.44 -6.94 -7.86
N THR A 104 7.27 -6.41 -6.97
CA THR A 104 8.73 -6.38 -7.17
C THR A 104 9.37 -7.77 -7.06
N VAL A 105 8.83 -8.62 -6.21
CA VAL A 105 9.29 -10.01 -6.01
C VAL A 105 8.53 -11.03 -6.89
N GLY A 106 7.70 -10.56 -7.81
CA GLY A 106 7.02 -11.39 -8.81
C GLY A 106 5.91 -12.30 -8.26
N VAL A 107 5.31 -11.99 -7.12
CA VAL A 107 4.15 -12.72 -6.58
C VAL A 107 2.85 -12.24 -7.19
N VAL A 108 2.71 -10.95 -7.48
CA VAL A 108 1.53 -10.37 -8.11
C VAL A 108 1.89 -9.69 -9.43
N GLN A 109 0.97 -9.72 -10.40
CA GLN A 109 1.18 -9.09 -11.70
C GLN A 109 1.31 -7.57 -11.56
N ARG A 110 2.39 -6.99 -12.10
CA ARG A 110 2.71 -5.55 -12.02
C ARG A 110 1.62 -4.69 -12.63
N ARG A 111 1.07 -5.12 -13.78
CA ARG A 111 0.00 -4.39 -14.46
C ARG A 111 -1.25 -4.25 -13.60
N ASP A 112 -1.60 -5.30 -12.86
CA ASP A 112 -2.77 -5.28 -11.97
C ASP A 112 -2.55 -4.31 -10.80
N VAL A 113 -1.33 -4.29 -10.24
CA VAL A 113 -0.97 -3.34 -9.18
C VAL A 113 -1.00 -1.91 -9.72
N MET A 114 -0.47 -1.65 -10.92
CA MET A 114 -0.54 -0.32 -11.54
C MET A 114 -1.98 0.09 -11.84
N ALA A 115 -2.81 -0.82 -12.36
CA ALA A 115 -4.24 -0.58 -12.57
C ALA A 115 -4.96 -0.24 -11.26
N TYR A 116 -4.66 -0.96 -10.18
CA TYR A 116 -5.19 -0.66 -8.84
C TYR A 116 -4.77 0.73 -8.35
N LEU A 117 -3.49 1.08 -8.40
CA LEU A 117 -3.00 2.40 -8.00
C LEU A 117 -3.66 3.52 -8.84
N GLY A 118 -3.77 3.31 -10.15
CA GLY A 118 -4.47 4.22 -11.06
C GLY A 118 -5.94 4.39 -10.70
N SER A 119 -6.64 3.32 -10.33
CA SER A 119 -8.03 3.35 -9.93
C SER A 119 -8.28 4.19 -8.66
N LEU A 120 -7.35 4.16 -7.70
CA LEU A 120 -7.42 5.02 -6.50
C LEU A 120 -7.34 6.52 -6.85
N VAL A 121 -6.42 6.90 -7.74
CA VAL A 121 -6.28 8.29 -8.19
C VAL A 121 -7.46 8.73 -9.08
N GLN A 122 -7.98 7.82 -9.91
CA GLN A 122 -9.19 8.06 -10.70
C GLN A 122 -10.41 8.28 -9.80
N ALA A 123 -10.58 7.47 -8.75
CA ALA A 123 -11.66 7.65 -7.76
C ALA A 123 -11.54 9.00 -7.05
N SER A 124 -10.33 9.45 -6.70
CA SER A 124 -10.07 10.78 -6.13
C SER A 124 -10.50 11.89 -7.10
N THR A 125 -10.18 11.74 -8.38
CA THR A 125 -10.57 12.69 -9.42
C THR A 125 -12.10 12.70 -9.66
N ALA A 126 -12.75 11.55 -9.58
CA ALA A 126 -14.20 11.42 -9.69
C ALA A 126 -14.91 12.14 -8.53
N LEU A 127 -14.44 11.95 -7.30
CA LEU A 127 -14.92 12.67 -6.12
C LEU A 127 -14.77 14.18 -6.28
N ALA A 128 -13.62 14.66 -6.78
CA ALA A 128 -13.41 16.10 -7.04
C ALA A 128 -14.36 16.68 -8.11
N ARG A 129 -14.85 15.86 -9.04
CA ARG A 129 -15.82 16.26 -10.07
C ARG A 129 -17.27 16.17 -9.61
N SER A 130 -17.56 15.43 -8.56
CA SER A 130 -18.93 15.18 -8.08
C SER A 130 -19.63 16.46 -7.58
N GLY A 131 -18.86 17.48 -7.17
CA GLY A 131 -19.38 18.71 -6.58
C GLY A 131 -20.00 18.53 -5.20
N VAL A 132 -19.90 17.34 -4.60
CA VAL A 132 -20.47 17.06 -3.28
C VAL A 132 -19.63 17.75 -2.19
N ALA A 133 -20.29 18.42 -1.25
CA ALA A 133 -19.61 19.05 -0.14
C ALA A 133 -18.82 18.02 0.69
N GLY A 134 -17.59 18.37 1.09
CA GLY A 134 -16.76 17.48 1.93
C GLY A 134 -16.06 16.34 1.17
N TRP A 135 -16.02 16.34 -0.15
CA TRP A 135 -15.38 15.31 -0.98
C TRP A 135 -13.86 15.18 -0.75
N GLN A 136 -13.18 16.30 -0.46
CA GLN A 136 -11.71 16.35 -0.52
C GLN A 136 -10.99 15.45 0.47
N PRO A 137 -11.36 15.33 1.77
CA PRO A 137 -10.66 14.47 2.70
C PRO A 137 -10.58 13.01 2.23
N ARG A 138 -11.67 12.47 1.69
CA ARG A 138 -11.70 11.10 1.15
C ARG A 138 -10.87 10.98 -0.11
N ALA A 139 -10.97 11.94 -1.01
CA ALA A 139 -10.21 11.97 -2.25
C ALA A 139 -8.70 12.10 -2.00
N ASP A 140 -8.28 13.02 -1.11
CA ASP A 140 -6.88 13.17 -0.70
C ASP A 140 -6.34 11.88 -0.09
N TRP A 141 -7.11 11.19 0.74
CA TRP A 141 -6.70 9.95 1.33
C TRP A 141 -6.51 8.83 0.29
N LEU A 142 -7.44 8.65 -0.65
CA LEU A 142 -7.32 7.64 -1.71
C LEU A 142 -6.08 7.89 -2.58
N ALA A 143 -5.87 9.12 -3.03
CA ALA A 143 -4.68 9.49 -3.80
C ALA A 143 -3.40 9.29 -2.97
N TYR A 144 -3.42 9.64 -1.69
CA TYR A 144 -2.28 9.44 -0.79
C TYR A 144 -1.98 7.97 -0.54
N VAL A 145 -3.00 7.09 -0.45
CA VAL A 145 -2.79 5.63 -0.34
C VAL A 145 -1.99 5.13 -1.53
N ALA A 146 -2.36 5.52 -2.77
CA ALA A 146 -1.64 5.15 -3.97
C ALA A 146 -0.19 5.68 -3.96
N LEU A 147 -0.02 6.98 -3.78
CA LEU A 147 1.30 7.62 -3.88
C LEU A 147 2.25 7.21 -2.76
N SER A 148 1.75 7.02 -1.53
CA SER A 148 2.58 6.60 -0.38
C SER A 148 3.13 5.18 -0.47
N ALA A 149 2.68 4.39 -1.44
CA ALA A 149 3.22 3.07 -1.70
C ALA A 149 4.44 3.10 -2.65
N LEU A 150 4.56 4.13 -3.49
CA LEU A 150 5.61 4.23 -4.51
C LEU A 150 7.05 4.28 -3.95
N PRO A 151 7.34 4.92 -2.80
CA PRO A 151 8.68 4.84 -2.21
C PRO A 151 9.17 3.42 -1.91
N TRP A 152 8.27 2.42 -1.89
CA TRP A 152 8.58 1.03 -1.56
C TRP A 152 8.94 0.16 -2.77
N GLY A 153 8.58 0.57 -3.98
CA GLY A 153 8.86 -0.20 -5.19
C GLY A 153 8.72 0.60 -6.49
N GLY A 154 8.59 1.94 -6.37
CA GLY A 154 8.40 2.82 -7.53
C GLY A 154 9.58 2.83 -8.48
N GLU A 155 10.81 2.72 -7.98
CA GLU A 155 12.00 2.59 -8.82
C GLU A 155 11.91 1.37 -9.74
N PHE A 156 11.52 0.24 -9.18
CA PHE A 156 11.35 -0.99 -9.92
C PHE A 156 10.21 -0.89 -10.95
N LEU A 157 9.05 -0.34 -10.54
CA LEU A 157 7.91 -0.16 -11.43
C LEU A 157 8.22 0.80 -12.59
N SER A 158 8.96 1.88 -12.34
CA SER A 158 9.36 2.86 -13.36
C SER A 158 10.31 2.29 -14.44
N LYS A 159 11.04 1.22 -14.12
CA LYS A 159 11.97 0.54 -15.01
C LYS A 159 11.39 -0.75 -15.63
N SER A 160 10.16 -1.11 -15.25
CA SER A 160 9.48 -2.33 -15.70
C SER A 160 8.70 -2.11 -17.00
N GLU A 161 8.02 -3.17 -17.45
CA GLU A 161 7.07 -3.12 -18.57
C GLU A 161 5.88 -2.18 -18.33
N CYS A 162 5.70 -1.69 -17.11
CA CYS A 162 4.64 -0.77 -16.71
C CYS A 162 5.10 0.70 -16.62
N ALA A 163 6.23 1.05 -17.24
CA ALA A 163 6.78 2.41 -17.19
C ALA A 163 5.80 3.47 -17.71
N ASN A 164 5.01 3.15 -18.74
CA ASN A 164 4.02 4.07 -19.28
C ASN A 164 2.87 4.30 -18.29
N GLU A 165 2.31 3.24 -17.73
CA GLU A 165 1.25 3.30 -16.71
C GLU A 165 1.73 4.01 -15.44
N PHE A 166 3.04 3.89 -15.14
CA PHE A 166 3.67 4.60 -14.05
C PHE A 166 3.69 6.12 -14.28
N GLU A 167 4.06 6.58 -15.49
CA GLU A 167 4.00 8.00 -15.85
C GLU A 167 2.55 8.53 -15.87
N GLU A 168 1.61 7.75 -16.42
CA GLU A 168 0.18 8.10 -16.42
C GLU A 168 -0.37 8.29 -15.00
N LEU A 169 0.11 7.50 -14.03
CA LEU A 169 -0.27 7.64 -12.62
C LEU A 169 0.15 9.00 -12.06
N PHE A 170 1.35 9.48 -12.39
CA PHE A 170 1.81 10.81 -11.98
C PHE A 170 1.04 11.93 -12.65
N ASP A 171 0.79 11.83 -13.96
CA ASP A 171 -0.02 12.80 -14.69
C ASP A 171 -1.43 12.91 -14.09
N ALA A 172 -2.02 11.78 -13.71
CA ALA A 172 -3.32 11.75 -13.06
C ALA A 172 -3.26 12.38 -11.65
N ALA A 173 -2.20 12.12 -10.87
CA ALA A 173 -2.00 12.72 -9.56
C ALA A 173 -1.80 14.26 -9.65
N ASP A 174 -1.03 14.72 -10.62
CA ASP A 174 -0.83 16.16 -10.89
C ASP A 174 -2.13 16.84 -11.34
N ALA A 175 -2.91 16.16 -12.17
CA ALA A 175 -4.22 16.65 -12.59
C ALA A 175 -5.21 16.74 -11.42
N TYR A 176 -5.14 15.80 -10.48
CA TYR A 176 -5.90 15.83 -9.23
C TYR A 176 -5.43 16.98 -8.34
N ALA A 177 -4.10 17.13 -8.13
CA ALA A 177 -3.51 18.18 -7.31
C ALA A 177 -3.99 19.60 -7.71
N LYS A 178 -4.16 19.84 -9.01
CA LYS A 178 -4.65 21.13 -9.54
C LYS A 178 -6.14 21.40 -9.25
N LYS A 179 -6.91 20.38 -8.86
CA LYS A 179 -8.36 20.51 -8.60
C LYS A 179 -8.69 20.67 -7.13
N ARG A 180 -7.78 20.23 -6.26
CA ARG A 180 -7.98 20.32 -4.82
C ARG A 180 -7.64 21.72 -4.28
N SER A 181 -8.26 22.12 -3.20
CA SER A 181 -7.85 23.28 -2.43
C SER A 181 -6.76 22.89 -1.43
N THR A 182 -5.81 23.78 -1.17
CA THR A 182 -4.88 23.66 -0.06
C THR A 182 -5.67 23.86 1.24
N ASN A 183 -5.91 22.76 1.96
CA ASN A 183 -6.60 22.81 3.25
C ASN A 183 -5.70 22.16 4.30
N PRO A 184 -5.21 22.90 5.30
CA PRO A 184 -4.42 22.35 6.40
C PRO A 184 -5.15 21.25 7.17
N ASP A 185 -6.47 21.32 7.25
CA ASP A 185 -7.28 20.27 7.90
C ASP A 185 -7.28 18.93 7.13
N ALA A 186 -6.91 18.93 5.84
CA ALA A 186 -6.82 17.69 5.06
C ALA A 186 -5.73 16.74 5.58
N GLY A 187 -4.65 17.28 6.14
CA GLY A 187 -3.58 16.50 6.75
C GLY A 187 -4.04 15.63 7.92
N ALA A 188 -4.93 16.14 8.75
CA ALA A 188 -5.49 15.40 9.88
C ALA A 188 -6.26 14.15 9.43
N HIS A 189 -6.91 14.19 8.27
CA HIS A 189 -7.64 13.03 7.72
C HIS A 189 -6.73 11.98 7.09
N ILE A 190 -5.57 12.39 6.53
CA ILE A 190 -4.62 11.46 5.89
C ILE A 190 -3.81 10.70 6.93
N MET A 191 -3.24 11.41 7.90
CA MET A 191 -2.26 10.86 8.85
C MET A 191 -2.82 10.67 10.25
N ASN A 192 -4.04 11.12 10.50
CA ASN A 192 -4.61 11.19 11.85
C ASN A 192 -3.71 11.97 12.82
N SER A 193 -2.99 12.95 12.29
CA SER A 193 -2.09 13.78 13.08
C SER A 193 -2.88 14.90 13.73
N THR A 194 -2.79 14.98 15.04
CA THR A 194 -3.34 16.08 15.86
C THR A 194 -2.23 17.03 16.31
N ASP A 195 -1.05 16.92 15.69
CA ASP A 195 0.15 17.67 16.10
C ASP A 195 0.12 19.17 15.75
N GLY A 196 -0.96 19.65 15.12
CA GLY A 196 -1.10 21.04 14.73
C GLY A 196 -0.15 21.46 13.58
N SER A 197 0.41 20.48 12.87
CA SER A 197 1.22 20.73 11.69
C SER A 197 0.36 21.26 10.54
N ASP A 198 0.75 22.40 9.99
CA ASP A 198 0.14 22.97 8.77
C ASP A 198 0.59 22.24 7.49
N THR A 199 1.16 21.04 7.61
CA THR A 199 1.74 20.29 6.50
C THR A 199 0.64 19.68 5.64
N ASP A 200 0.60 20.03 4.37
CA ASP A 200 -0.20 19.33 3.37
C ASP A 200 0.50 18.04 2.95
N TRP A 201 0.16 16.95 3.61
CA TRP A 201 0.78 15.63 3.41
C TRP A 201 0.66 15.10 1.98
N PHE A 202 -0.38 15.45 1.26
CA PHE A 202 -0.53 15.06 -0.13
C PHE A 202 0.47 15.81 -1.02
N LEU A 203 0.58 17.13 -0.89
CA LEU A 203 1.53 17.94 -1.67
C LEU A 203 2.98 17.60 -1.30
N ASP A 204 3.27 17.37 -0.02
CA ASP A 204 4.59 16.92 0.42
C ASP A 204 4.96 15.57 -0.23
N MET A 205 4.02 14.62 -0.30
CA MET A 205 4.25 13.36 -0.98
C MET A 205 4.50 13.55 -2.49
N CYS A 206 3.71 14.37 -3.16
CA CYS A 206 3.92 14.69 -4.58
C CYS A 206 5.32 15.30 -4.82
N ALA A 207 5.73 16.24 -3.96
CA ALA A 207 7.04 16.87 -4.08
C ALA A 207 8.20 15.88 -3.89
N ARG A 208 8.12 15.00 -2.90
CA ARG A 208 9.11 13.95 -2.65
C ARG A 208 9.21 12.96 -3.81
N LEU A 209 8.09 12.51 -4.34
CA LEU A 209 8.05 11.61 -5.49
C LEU A 209 8.57 12.28 -6.76
N GLY A 210 8.24 13.56 -6.97
CA GLY A 210 8.79 14.36 -8.06
C GLY A 210 10.31 14.48 -8.02
N ALA A 211 10.88 14.69 -6.83
CA ALA A 211 12.32 14.69 -6.61
C ALA A 211 12.93 13.30 -6.92
N ALA A 212 12.34 12.22 -6.37
CA ALA A 212 12.80 10.85 -6.60
C ALA A 212 12.82 10.46 -8.09
N ARG A 213 11.83 10.91 -8.88
CA ARG A 213 11.80 10.70 -10.33
C ARG A 213 12.91 11.46 -11.06
N THR A 214 13.25 12.66 -10.58
CA THR A 214 14.19 13.55 -11.27
C THR A 214 15.64 13.16 -10.99
N ASP A 215 15.96 12.82 -9.75
CA ASP A 215 17.31 12.53 -9.28
C ASP A 215 17.60 11.03 -9.05
N GLY A 216 16.58 10.17 -9.20
CA GLY A 216 16.69 8.72 -8.97
C GLY A 216 16.78 8.33 -7.49
N SER A 217 16.54 9.25 -6.56
CA SER A 217 16.69 9.01 -5.11
C SER A 217 15.44 8.34 -4.50
N TRP A 218 15.10 7.16 -4.98
CA TRP A 218 13.98 6.38 -4.44
C TRP A 218 14.25 5.78 -3.07
N HIS A 219 15.52 5.63 -2.70
CA HIS A 219 15.91 4.98 -1.46
C HIS A 219 15.49 5.79 -0.23
N ILE A 220 14.75 5.14 0.66
CA ILE A 220 14.41 5.66 1.99
C ILE A 220 15.19 4.85 3.02
N ALA A 221 16.11 5.50 3.75
CA ALA A 221 17.01 4.85 4.71
C ALA A 221 16.29 4.04 5.81
N SER A 222 15.04 4.36 6.11
CA SER A 222 14.23 3.63 7.09
C SER A 222 13.54 2.38 6.54
N ILE A 223 13.56 2.16 5.22
CA ILE A 223 13.02 0.95 4.60
C ILE A 223 14.14 -0.08 4.52
N PRO A 224 13.99 -1.29 5.07
CA PRO A 224 14.97 -2.34 4.93
C PRO A 224 15.21 -2.64 3.45
N ALA A 225 16.43 -2.45 2.99
CA ALA A 225 16.85 -2.87 1.66
C ALA A 225 17.01 -4.40 1.64
N ILE A 226 16.46 -5.04 0.61
CA ILE A 226 16.75 -6.43 0.29
C ILE A 226 17.84 -6.39 -0.77
N ASP A 227 18.77 -7.33 -0.71
CA ASP A 227 19.89 -7.46 -1.66
C ASP A 227 19.36 -7.49 -3.10
N ASP A 228 19.88 -6.61 -3.97
CA ASP A 228 19.44 -6.48 -5.35
C ASP A 228 19.61 -7.78 -6.15
N GLN A 229 20.69 -8.53 -5.89
CA GLN A 229 20.95 -9.82 -6.53
C GLN A 229 19.87 -10.84 -6.16
N PHE A 230 19.44 -10.83 -4.90
CA PHE A 230 18.36 -11.67 -4.40
C PHE A 230 17.00 -11.29 -5.01
N MET A 231 16.76 -10.01 -5.21
CA MET A 231 15.56 -9.51 -5.87
C MET A 231 15.51 -9.89 -7.35
N GLU A 232 16.65 -9.86 -8.04
CA GLU A 232 16.76 -10.28 -9.44
C GLU A 232 16.48 -11.78 -9.60
N GLU A 233 17.02 -12.62 -8.72
CA GLU A 233 16.74 -14.05 -8.67
C GLU A 233 15.24 -14.32 -8.46
N LEU A 234 14.61 -13.64 -7.50
CA LEU A 234 13.17 -13.77 -7.24
C LEU A 234 12.33 -13.37 -8.45
N SER A 235 12.66 -12.26 -9.10
CA SER A 235 11.88 -11.76 -10.24
C SER A 235 11.97 -12.68 -11.45
N SER A 236 13.06 -13.45 -11.60
CA SER A 236 13.28 -14.38 -12.71
C SER A 236 12.56 -15.72 -12.55
N THR A 237 12.25 -16.15 -11.32
CA THR A 237 11.64 -17.45 -10.99
C THR A 237 10.14 -17.39 -10.71
N ALA A 238 9.55 -16.21 -10.79
CA ALA A 238 8.24 -15.93 -10.24
C ALA A 238 7.07 -16.43 -11.08
N ASN A 239 6.11 -17.06 -10.40
CA ASN A 239 4.75 -17.29 -10.90
C ASN A 239 3.85 -16.15 -10.41
N ALA A 240 3.75 -15.06 -11.17
CA ALA A 240 2.94 -13.91 -10.79
C ALA A 240 1.45 -14.20 -10.94
N HIS A 241 0.71 -13.96 -9.84
CA HIS A 241 -0.75 -14.15 -9.79
C HIS A 241 -1.49 -12.87 -10.14
N ALA A 242 -2.68 -13.01 -10.73
CA ALA A 242 -3.56 -11.88 -10.99
C ALA A 242 -4.14 -11.35 -9.66
N LEU A 243 -4.10 -10.02 -9.49
CA LEU A 243 -4.75 -9.36 -8.35
C LEU A 243 -6.29 -9.37 -8.50
N GLY A 244 -6.76 -9.35 -9.75
CA GLY A 244 -8.15 -9.09 -10.03
C GLY A 244 -8.57 -7.63 -9.76
N SER A 245 -9.87 -7.35 -9.88
CA SER A 245 -10.39 -6.01 -9.58
C SER A 245 -10.51 -5.81 -8.08
N VAL A 246 -9.95 -4.70 -7.57
CA VAL A 246 -10.20 -4.23 -6.20
C VAL A 246 -11.35 -3.24 -6.23
N THR A 247 -12.42 -3.53 -5.51
CA THR A 247 -13.59 -2.66 -5.43
C THR A 247 -13.28 -1.44 -4.56
N ILE A 248 -13.28 -0.26 -5.18
CA ILE A 248 -13.22 1.01 -4.44
C ILE A 248 -14.66 1.46 -4.22
N PRO A 249 -15.12 1.55 -2.97
CA PRO A 249 -16.50 1.92 -2.71
C PRO A 249 -16.82 3.30 -3.24
N GLU A 250 -17.90 3.41 -4.02
CA GLU A 250 -18.54 4.69 -4.26
C GLU A 250 -19.09 5.17 -2.92
N THR A 251 -18.39 6.09 -2.29
CA THR A 251 -18.79 6.61 -0.99
C THR A 251 -20.11 7.33 -1.16
N ASP A 252 -21.11 6.89 -0.43
CA ASP A 252 -22.33 7.67 -0.20
C ASP A 252 -21.93 8.86 0.70
N ILE A 253 -21.43 9.95 0.04
CA ILE A 253 -20.88 11.14 0.70
C ILE A 253 -21.97 11.85 1.52
N THR A 254 -23.25 11.56 1.27
CA THR A 254 -24.37 12.07 2.03
C THR A 254 -24.33 11.63 3.50
N ASN A 255 -23.89 10.41 3.79
CA ASN A 255 -23.75 9.91 5.15
C ASN A 255 -22.56 10.52 5.92
N GLN A 256 -21.48 10.91 5.23
CA GLN A 256 -20.33 11.54 5.90
C GLN A 256 -20.60 12.99 6.30
N ALA A 257 -21.37 13.75 5.51
CA ALA A 257 -21.80 15.10 5.88
C ALA A 257 -22.71 15.07 7.12
N GLU A 258 -23.59 14.07 7.23
CA GLU A 258 -24.44 13.90 8.42
C GLU A 258 -23.64 13.41 9.65
N SER A 259 -22.64 12.57 9.46
CA SER A 259 -21.75 12.12 10.55
C SER A 259 -20.86 13.24 11.07
N ALA A 260 -20.30 14.07 10.20
CA ALA A 260 -19.54 15.26 10.58
C ALA A 260 -20.42 16.32 11.28
N ALA A 261 -21.69 16.45 10.88
CA ALA A 261 -22.67 17.33 11.54
C ALA A 261 -23.13 16.80 12.89
N ARG A 262 -23.13 15.46 13.12
CA ARG A 262 -23.49 14.84 14.41
C ARG A 262 -22.37 14.89 15.45
N TYR A 263 -21.13 15.16 15.06
CA TYR A 263 -19.98 15.35 15.94
C TYR A 263 -19.33 16.72 15.72
N PRO A 264 -20.02 17.85 16.00
CA PRO A 264 -19.36 19.14 16.06
C PRO A 264 -18.41 19.09 17.26
N GLY A 265 -17.11 19.05 16.96
CA GLY A 265 -16.02 19.29 17.87
C GLY A 265 -16.23 18.91 19.33
N ARG A 266 -15.81 17.76 19.77
CA ARG A 266 -15.36 17.60 21.15
C ARG A 266 -13.99 18.27 21.32
N SER A 267 -13.99 19.60 21.17
CA SER A 267 -13.09 20.48 21.90
C SER A 267 -13.51 20.41 23.36
N MET A 268 -12.77 19.70 24.18
CA MET A 268 -12.55 19.89 25.60
C MET A 268 -12.29 18.55 26.28
N LEU A 269 -11.02 18.28 26.47
CA LEU A 269 -10.53 17.81 27.76
C LEU A 269 -9.10 18.34 27.91
N ARG A 270 -9.03 19.57 28.44
CA ARG A 270 -7.87 19.98 29.24
C ARG A 270 -7.91 19.08 30.47
N CYS A 271 -6.98 18.18 30.61
CA CYS A 271 -6.61 17.62 31.90
C CYS A 271 -5.43 18.42 32.41
N VAL A 272 -5.65 19.01 33.59
CA VAL A 272 -4.70 19.63 34.49
C VAL A 272 -3.59 18.64 34.91
#